data_642615ad1bd0ade892c9f69bf9e38445
#
_entry.id   642615ad1bd0ade892c9f69bf9e38445
#
_cell.length_a   1.000
_cell.length_b   1.000
_cell.length_c   1.000
_cell.angle_alpha   90.00
_cell.angle_beta   90.00
_cell.angle_gamma   90.00
#
_symmetry.space_group_name_H-M   'P 1'
#
loop_
_entity.id
_entity.type
_entity.pdbx_description
1 polymer ?
#
loop_
_entity_poly.entity_id
_entity_poly.type
_entity_poly.pdbx_seq_one_letter_code
_entity_poly.pdbx_strand_id
1 'polypeptide(L)'
;MIRVKKSVELINPPSYGELLSTVERAARNCYQSENKITDGSAEKIIRFLINNGHFSMIEFADLTFKMVMDRATAMQLTRHRLCTFAIESTRYCNYNKSGEIKVIVPEGLNDSAYDTWYTSMLMAETAYMKMIQEDKVPTEVARSVLPQCLATTVFIHVNIRELRHILKLRLDKHAQKDIRVLVQELLELVYGMYPVFFEDIYEEYGEYSD
;
A
#
# COMPACT_ATOMS: atom_id res chain seq x y z
N MET A 1 5.83 8.51 22.86
CA MET A 1 5.01 7.97 21.75
C MET A 1 4.80 9.02 20.67
N ILE A 2 5.13 8.72 19.42
CA ILE A 2 4.97 9.62 18.27
C ILE A 2 3.77 9.15 17.44
N ARG A 3 2.86 10.08 17.11
CA ARG A 3 1.79 9.83 16.15
C ARG A 3 2.31 10.15 14.74
N VAL A 4 2.21 9.21 13.82
CA VAL A 4 2.62 9.38 12.43
C VAL A 4 1.41 9.20 11.51
N LYS A 5 1.47 9.82 10.33
CA LYS A 5 0.43 9.67 9.31
C LYS A 5 0.73 8.46 8.42
N LYS A 6 -0.33 7.85 7.88
CA LYS A 6 -0.23 6.93 6.76
C LYS A 6 0.38 7.67 5.56
N SER A 7 1.11 6.97 4.72
CA SER A 7 1.66 7.56 3.49
C SER A 7 1.99 6.51 2.45
N VAL A 8 1.99 6.94 1.19
CA VAL A 8 2.38 6.14 0.03
C VAL A 8 3.46 6.90 -0.74
N GLU A 9 4.56 6.22 -1.05
CA GLU A 9 5.68 6.74 -1.83
C GLU A 9 6.00 5.75 -2.96
N LEU A 10 6.03 6.21 -4.19
CA LEU A 10 6.44 5.39 -5.34
C LEU A 10 7.97 5.43 -5.47
N ILE A 11 8.59 4.25 -5.51
CA ILE A 11 10.05 4.10 -5.50
C ILE A 11 10.56 3.85 -6.92
N ASN A 12 11.51 4.68 -7.35
CA ASN A 12 12.12 4.59 -8.69
C ASN A 12 11.05 4.42 -9.80
N PRO A 13 10.12 5.37 -9.94
CA PRO A 13 9.02 5.26 -10.86
C PRO A 13 9.52 5.12 -12.31
N PRO A 14 9.10 4.07 -13.05
CA PRO A 14 9.32 4.03 -14.49
C PRO A 14 8.59 5.20 -15.16
N SER A 15 9.10 5.67 -16.29
CA SER A 15 8.35 6.67 -17.06
C SER A 15 7.05 6.07 -17.61
N TYR A 16 6.04 6.92 -17.83
CA TYR A 16 4.77 6.50 -18.41
C TYR A 16 4.97 5.80 -19.76
N GLY A 17 5.86 6.35 -20.61
CA GLY A 17 6.20 5.77 -21.90
C GLY A 17 6.83 4.38 -21.82
N GLU A 18 7.67 4.12 -20.82
CA GLU A 18 8.27 2.79 -20.60
C GLU A 18 7.21 1.73 -20.28
N LEU A 19 6.27 2.03 -19.36
CA LEU A 19 5.17 1.10 -19.05
C LEU A 19 4.26 0.86 -20.27
N LEU A 20 3.89 1.92 -20.98
CA LEU A 20 3.08 1.83 -22.20
C LEU A 20 3.75 0.93 -23.24
N SER A 21 5.04 1.19 -23.55
CA SER A 21 5.81 0.44 -24.52
C SER A 21 5.93 -1.03 -24.15
N THR A 22 6.20 -1.32 -22.88
CA THR A 22 6.35 -2.70 -22.38
C THR A 22 5.06 -3.50 -22.59
N VAL A 23 3.92 -2.95 -22.19
CA VAL A 23 2.61 -3.62 -22.33
C VAL A 23 2.19 -3.75 -23.77
N GLU A 24 2.37 -2.70 -24.60
CA GLU A 24 2.05 -2.77 -26.02
C GLU A 24 2.85 -3.84 -26.74
N ARG A 25 4.17 -3.91 -26.53
CA ARG A 25 5.02 -4.93 -27.16
C ARG A 25 4.61 -6.34 -26.75
N ALA A 26 4.33 -6.57 -25.46
CA ALA A 26 3.83 -7.85 -24.98
C ALA A 26 2.50 -8.24 -25.68
N ALA A 27 1.57 -7.30 -25.77
CA ALA A 27 0.28 -7.51 -26.44
C ALA A 27 0.42 -7.77 -27.94
N ARG A 28 1.28 -7.00 -28.63
CA ARG A 28 1.52 -7.17 -30.07
C ARG A 28 2.20 -8.49 -30.41
N ASN A 29 3.08 -8.98 -29.54
CA ASN A 29 3.75 -10.27 -29.73
C ASN A 29 2.75 -11.42 -29.87
N CYS A 30 1.64 -11.42 -29.13
CA CYS A 30 0.62 -12.48 -29.22
C CYS A 30 -0.02 -12.61 -30.60
N TYR A 31 -0.01 -11.55 -31.39
CA TYR A 31 -0.63 -11.50 -32.72
C TYR A 31 0.37 -11.20 -33.85
N GLN A 32 1.67 -11.23 -33.55
CA GLN A 32 2.74 -10.86 -34.48
C GLN A 32 2.44 -9.54 -35.22
N SER A 33 1.99 -8.52 -34.46
CA SER A 33 1.49 -7.26 -35.02
C SER A 33 2.33 -6.05 -34.60
N GLU A 34 3.63 -6.23 -34.36
CA GLU A 34 4.56 -5.15 -33.94
C GLU A 34 4.65 -4.04 -34.98
N ASN A 35 4.42 -4.38 -36.27
CA ASN A 35 4.34 -3.41 -37.36
C ASN A 35 3.20 -2.38 -37.24
N LYS A 36 2.28 -2.59 -36.27
CA LYS A 36 1.18 -1.67 -35.97
C LYS A 36 1.50 -0.71 -34.80
N ILE A 37 2.71 -0.75 -34.27
CA ILE A 37 3.18 0.20 -33.26
C ILE A 37 3.34 1.57 -33.93
N THR A 38 2.61 2.54 -33.46
CA THR A 38 2.60 3.93 -33.94
C THR A 38 2.42 4.88 -32.77
N ASP A 39 2.56 6.17 -32.98
CA ASP A 39 2.31 7.16 -31.95
C ASP A 39 0.88 7.05 -31.40
N GLY A 40 0.75 6.99 -30.08
CA GLY A 40 -0.53 6.83 -29.35
C GLY A 40 -1.19 5.45 -29.48
N SER A 41 -0.56 4.45 -30.13
CA SER A 41 -1.13 3.10 -30.26
C SER A 41 -1.11 2.32 -28.94
N ALA A 42 -0.15 2.59 -28.06
CA ALA A 42 -0.01 1.91 -26.79
C ALA A 42 -1.21 2.16 -25.86
N GLU A 43 -1.64 3.41 -25.70
CA GLU A 43 -2.83 3.71 -24.88
C GLU A 43 -4.10 3.07 -25.43
N LYS A 44 -4.26 3.09 -26.76
CA LYS A 44 -5.44 2.47 -27.42
C LYS A 44 -5.51 0.97 -27.15
N ILE A 45 -4.38 0.26 -27.26
CA ILE A 45 -4.37 -1.18 -27.02
C ILE A 45 -4.56 -1.49 -25.52
N ILE A 46 -4.00 -0.71 -24.62
CA ILE A 46 -4.17 -0.90 -23.18
C ILE A 46 -5.63 -0.71 -22.78
N ARG A 47 -6.30 0.36 -23.23
CA ARG A 47 -7.75 0.54 -23.02
C ARG A 47 -8.56 -0.64 -23.57
N PHE A 48 -8.22 -1.11 -24.76
CA PHE A 48 -8.87 -2.30 -25.34
C PHE A 48 -8.68 -3.54 -24.45
N LEU A 49 -7.46 -3.80 -23.97
CA LEU A 49 -7.16 -4.94 -23.10
C LEU A 49 -7.95 -4.87 -21.79
N ILE A 50 -7.99 -3.71 -21.15
CA ILE A 50 -8.70 -3.49 -19.88
C ILE A 50 -10.20 -3.66 -20.08
N ASN A 51 -10.79 -3.03 -21.10
CA ASN A 51 -12.23 -3.07 -21.35
C ASN A 51 -12.74 -4.46 -21.73
N ASN A 52 -11.87 -5.32 -22.27
CA ASN A 52 -12.23 -6.71 -22.62
C ASN A 52 -11.74 -7.75 -21.60
N GLY A 53 -11.20 -7.32 -20.44
CA GLY A 53 -10.73 -8.24 -19.41
C GLY A 53 -9.47 -9.01 -19.76
N HIS A 54 -8.70 -8.59 -20.75
CA HIS A 54 -7.46 -9.22 -21.19
C HIS A 54 -6.27 -8.75 -20.34
N PHE A 55 -6.33 -9.01 -19.02
CA PHE A 55 -5.40 -8.46 -18.05
C PHE A 55 -4.00 -9.10 -18.04
N SER A 56 -3.77 -10.22 -18.74
CA SER A 56 -2.47 -10.89 -18.72
C SER A 56 -1.33 -10.02 -19.26
N MET A 57 -1.61 -9.13 -20.21
CA MET A 57 -0.56 -8.27 -20.78
C MET A 57 -0.13 -7.14 -19.85
N ILE A 58 -1.02 -6.65 -19.01
CA ILE A 58 -0.67 -5.59 -18.05
C ILE A 58 0.11 -6.13 -16.82
N GLU A 59 0.30 -7.44 -16.71
CA GLU A 59 1.21 -8.04 -15.73
C GLU A 59 2.69 -7.77 -16.05
N PHE A 60 3.03 -7.40 -17.28
CA PHE A 60 4.39 -7.04 -17.68
C PHE A 60 4.85 -5.67 -17.18
N ALA A 61 3.92 -4.85 -16.68
CA ALA A 61 4.20 -3.57 -16.02
C ALA A 61 4.08 -3.73 -14.52
N ASP A 62 5.08 -3.27 -13.77
CA ASP A 62 5.15 -3.36 -12.31
C ASP A 62 5.60 -2.06 -11.67
N LEU A 63 5.27 -1.91 -10.39
CA LEU A 63 5.59 -0.75 -9.56
C LEU A 63 6.05 -1.18 -8.17
N THR A 64 6.91 -0.36 -7.57
CA THR A 64 7.37 -0.56 -6.19
C THR A 64 6.98 0.62 -5.34
N PHE A 65 6.32 0.35 -4.21
CA PHE A 65 5.92 1.38 -3.25
C PHE A 65 6.58 1.15 -1.90
N LYS A 66 6.83 2.25 -1.20
CA LYS A 66 7.08 2.27 0.22
C LYS A 66 5.87 2.89 0.90
N MET A 67 5.27 2.19 1.83
CA MET A 67 4.05 2.61 2.49
C MET A 67 4.24 2.61 4.00
N VAL A 68 3.71 3.64 4.67
CA VAL A 68 3.64 3.71 6.14
C VAL A 68 2.19 3.49 6.55
N MET A 69 1.96 2.51 7.42
CA MET A 69 0.63 2.13 7.89
C MET A 69 0.72 1.49 9.27
N ASP A 70 -0.42 1.21 9.90
CA ASP A 70 -0.47 0.38 11.09
C ASP A 70 -0.32 -1.12 10.76
N ARG A 71 0.02 -1.93 11.75
CA ARG A 71 0.23 -3.37 11.55
C ARG A 71 -1.04 -4.12 11.17
N ALA A 72 -2.22 -3.69 11.63
CA ALA A 72 -3.48 -4.34 11.25
C ALA A 72 -3.78 -4.11 9.76
N THR A 73 -3.55 -2.90 9.25
CA THR A 73 -3.64 -2.57 7.82
C THR A 73 -2.61 -3.36 7.01
N ALA A 74 -1.36 -3.46 7.49
CA ALA A 74 -0.32 -4.25 6.82
C ALA A 74 -0.70 -5.74 6.71
N MET A 75 -1.33 -6.31 7.74
CA MET A 75 -1.83 -7.70 7.70
C MET A 75 -2.94 -7.91 6.66
N GLN A 76 -3.77 -6.88 6.40
CA GLN A 76 -4.77 -6.93 5.34
C GLN A 76 -4.12 -6.83 3.94
N LEU A 77 -3.10 -5.99 3.80
CA LEU A 77 -2.39 -5.81 2.54
C LEU A 77 -1.64 -7.09 2.13
N THR A 78 -1.00 -7.78 3.07
CA THR A 78 -0.27 -9.02 2.81
C THR A 78 -1.15 -10.22 2.42
N ARG A 79 -2.47 -10.08 2.45
CA ARG A 79 -3.39 -11.10 1.88
C ARG A 79 -3.37 -11.11 0.35
N HIS A 80 -2.85 -10.08 -0.30
CA HIS A 80 -2.63 -9.99 -1.74
C HIS A 80 -1.35 -10.75 -2.12
N ARG A 81 -1.50 -12.05 -2.41
CA ARG A 81 -0.39 -13.00 -2.52
C ARG A 81 0.43 -12.87 -3.81
N LEU A 82 -0.08 -12.13 -4.81
CA LEU A 82 0.65 -11.88 -6.06
C LEU A 82 1.55 -10.63 -5.97
N CYS A 83 1.89 -10.23 -4.75
CA CYS A 83 2.82 -9.17 -4.44
C CYS A 83 4.04 -9.69 -3.69
N THR A 84 5.15 -8.97 -3.79
CA THR A 84 6.31 -9.17 -2.92
C THR A 84 6.31 -8.12 -1.83
N PHE A 85 6.54 -8.52 -0.57
CA PHE A 85 6.53 -7.65 0.58
C PHE A 85 7.85 -7.69 1.36
N ALA A 86 8.33 -6.50 1.78
CA ALA A 86 9.34 -6.37 2.82
C ALA A 86 8.76 -5.48 3.94
N ILE A 87 8.57 -6.05 5.12
CA ILE A 87 7.90 -5.38 6.25
C ILE A 87 8.89 -5.19 7.39
N GLU A 88 8.86 -4.01 8.01
CA GLU A 88 9.63 -3.72 9.21
C GLU A 88 9.43 -4.80 10.29
N SER A 89 10.53 -5.40 10.71
CA SER A 89 10.50 -6.54 11.62
C SER A 89 10.58 -6.10 13.09
N THR A 90 9.53 -6.31 13.85
CA THR A 90 9.51 -6.08 15.30
C THR A 90 10.41 -7.05 16.10
N ARG A 91 11.00 -8.07 15.46
CA ARG A 91 12.05 -8.91 16.10
C ARG A 91 13.37 -8.17 16.19
N TYR A 92 13.71 -7.41 15.14
CA TYR A 92 15.03 -6.79 14.99
C TYR A 92 15.01 -5.28 15.27
N CYS A 93 13.88 -4.61 15.00
CA CYS A 93 13.73 -3.19 15.28
C CYS A 93 13.50 -2.98 16.77
N ASN A 94 14.47 -2.34 17.43
CA ASN A 94 14.42 -2.01 18.84
C ASN A 94 14.01 -0.54 19.02
N TYR A 95 12.76 -0.32 19.36
CA TYR A 95 12.19 1.02 19.54
C TYR A 95 12.75 1.74 20.78
N ASN A 96 13.39 1.04 21.71
CA ASN A 96 14.10 1.68 22.83
C ASN A 96 15.25 2.57 22.36
N LYS A 97 15.85 2.32 21.18
CA LYS A 97 16.90 3.18 20.62
C LYS A 97 16.42 4.59 20.28
N SER A 98 15.16 4.74 19.90
CA SER A 98 14.50 6.03 19.66
C SER A 98 13.85 6.60 20.93
N GLY A 99 13.72 5.80 21.97
CA GLY A 99 13.03 6.17 23.20
C GLY A 99 11.51 6.21 23.11
N GLU A 100 10.95 5.94 21.91
CA GLU A 100 9.51 6.05 21.64
C GLU A 100 9.03 5.03 20.62
N ILE A 101 7.76 4.59 20.73
CA ILE A 101 7.07 3.89 19.65
C ILE A 101 6.35 4.89 18.73
N LYS A 102 6.20 4.52 17.47
CA LYS A 102 5.39 5.24 16.47
C LYS A 102 4.05 4.55 16.31
N VAL A 103 2.95 5.31 16.29
CA VAL A 103 1.60 4.76 16.15
C VAL A 103 0.81 5.53 15.09
N ILE A 104 -0.12 4.83 14.43
CA ILE A 104 -1.14 5.41 13.56
C ILE A 104 -2.41 5.57 14.37
N VAL A 105 -3.03 6.74 14.31
CA VAL A 105 -4.34 6.97 14.90
C VAL A 105 -5.39 6.31 14.02
N PRO A 106 -6.22 5.37 14.55
CA PRO A 106 -7.27 4.74 13.75
C PRO A 106 -8.34 5.74 13.28
N GLU A 107 -8.88 5.51 12.11
CA GLU A 107 -9.99 6.30 11.58
C GLU A 107 -11.28 6.09 12.38
N GLY A 108 -12.03 7.15 12.59
CA GLY A 108 -13.38 7.08 13.18
C GLY A 108 -13.44 7.10 14.71
N LEU A 109 -12.36 7.44 15.40
CA LEU A 109 -12.41 7.68 16.85
C LEU A 109 -13.15 9.00 17.14
N ASN A 110 -14.11 8.97 18.06
CA ASN A 110 -14.61 10.18 18.72
C ASN A 110 -13.67 10.57 19.87
N ASP A 111 -13.87 11.75 20.47
CA ASP A 111 -12.98 12.29 21.50
C ASP A 111 -12.78 11.33 22.69
N SER A 112 -13.86 10.76 23.21
CA SER A 112 -13.80 9.82 24.33
C SER A 112 -13.06 8.53 23.99
N ALA A 113 -13.29 7.99 22.79
CA ALA A 113 -12.58 6.81 22.31
C ALA A 113 -11.10 7.11 22.04
N TYR A 114 -10.80 8.33 21.56
CA TYR A 114 -9.43 8.79 21.37
C TYR A 114 -8.65 8.83 22.69
N ASP A 115 -9.24 9.39 23.76
CA ASP A 115 -8.58 9.46 25.07
C ASP A 115 -8.31 8.06 25.63
N THR A 116 -9.25 7.14 25.49
CA THR A 116 -9.08 5.73 25.88
C THR A 116 -7.97 5.06 25.09
N TRP A 117 -7.99 5.24 23.77
CA TRP A 117 -6.96 4.71 22.85
C TRP A 117 -5.59 5.29 23.22
N TYR A 118 -5.49 6.62 23.36
CA TYR A 118 -4.22 7.31 23.66
C TYR A 118 -3.58 6.81 24.98
N THR A 119 -4.40 6.70 26.02
CA THR A 119 -3.94 6.16 27.30
C THR A 119 -3.43 4.72 27.18
N SER A 120 -4.15 3.88 26.44
CA SER A 120 -3.74 2.48 26.19
C SER A 120 -2.40 2.40 25.43
N MET A 121 -2.17 3.31 24.48
CA MET A 121 -0.90 3.37 23.75
C MET A 121 0.28 3.79 24.61
N LEU A 122 0.08 4.75 25.51
CA LEU A 122 1.09 5.14 26.51
C LEU A 122 1.44 3.98 27.44
N MET A 123 0.46 3.21 27.88
CA MET A 123 0.69 2.02 28.71
C MET A 123 1.48 0.95 27.96
N ALA A 124 1.15 0.70 26.68
CA ALA A 124 1.88 -0.26 25.84
C ALA A 124 3.34 0.17 25.63
N GLU A 125 3.58 1.46 25.34
CA GLU A 125 4.94 2.00 25.24
C GLU A 125 5.73 1.83 26.55
N THR A 126 5.13 2.21 27.67
CA THR A 126 5.75 2.06 28.99
C THR A 126 6.11 0.60 29.28
N ALA A 127 5.20 -0.32 29.00
CA ALA A 127 5.44 -1.75 29.19
C ALA A 127 6.59 -2.25 28.30
N TYR A 128 6.60 -1.87 27.02
CA TYR A 128 7.68 -2.25 26.10
C TYR A 128 9.05 -1.72 26.56
N MET A 129 9.12 -0.44 26.95
CA MET A 129 10.37 0.18 27.38
C MET A 129 10.88 -0.46 28.68
N LYS A 130 9.99 -0.75 29.63
CA LYS A 130 10.34 -1.45 30.89
C LYS A 130 10.91 -2.83 30.61
N MET A 131 10.24 -3.64 29.78
CA MET A 131 10.72 -4.99 29.41
C MET A 131 12.12 -4.96 28.81
N ILE A 132 12.45 -3.96 27.99
CA ILE A 132 13.77 -3.83 27.38
C ILE A 132 14.80 -3.27 28.36
N GLN A 133 14.47 -2.18 29.09
CA GLN A 133 15.42 -1.40 29.88
C GLN A 133 15.68 -2.02 31.25
N GLU A 134 14.63 -2.45 31.95
CA GLU A 134 14.71 -2.95 33.32
C GLU A 134 14.81 -4.50 33.33
N ASP A 135 13.84 -5.16 32.69
CA ASP A 135 13.71 -6.61 32.74
C ASP A 135 14.70 -7.33 31.78
N LYS A 136 15.39 -6.58 30.91
CA LYS A 136 16.39 -7.08 29.93
C LYS A 136 15.85 -8.16 28.97
N VAL A 137 14.54 -8.10 28.68
CA VAL A 137 13.88 -9.06 27.78
C VAL A 137 14.31 -8.80 26.31
N PRO A 138 14.57 -9.83 25.51
CA PRO A 138 14.88 -9.68 24.10
C PRO A 138 13.74 -8.98 23.32
N THR A 139 14.08 -8.19 22.30
CA THR A 139 13.11 -7.44 21.48
C THR A 139 12.00 -8.33 20.91
N GLU A 140 12.35 -9.56 20.50
CA GLU A 140 11.39 -10.54 19.95
C GLU A 140 10.32 -11.00 20.95
N VAL A 141 10.60 -10.89 22.24
CA VAL A 141 9.63 -11.17 23.32
C VAL A 141 8.91 -9.88 23.73
N ALA A 142 9.66 -8.79 23.95
CA ALA A 142 9.10 -7.50 24.36
C ALA A 142 8.04 -6.98 23.37
N ARG A 143 8.18 -7.27 22.05
CA ARG A 143 7.17 -6.89 21.05
C ARG A 143 5.75 -7.41 21.30
N SER A 144 5.59 -8.39 22.19
CA SER A 144 4.26 -8.97 22.53
C SER A 144 3.29 -7.96 23.13
N VAL A 145 3.79 -6.88 23.72
CA VAL A 145 2.95 -5.80 24.29
C VAL A 145 2.69 -4.65 23.30
N LEU A 146 3.26 -4.70 22.10
CA LEU A 146 3.07 -3.65 21.11
C LEU A 146 1.67 -3.73 20.48
N PRO A 147 0.99 -2.58 20.27
CA PRO A 147 -0.38 -2.56 19.76
C PRO A 147 -0.48 -2.80 18.27
N GLN A 148 -1.68 -3.16 17.80
CA GLN A 148 -1.96 -3.32 16.35
C GLN A 148 -1.82 -2.00 15.57
N CYS A 149 -2.05 -0.85 16.21
CA CYS A 149 -1.85 0.46 15.61
C CYS A 149 -0.39 0.93 15.61
N LEU A 150 0.58 0.08 16.04
CA LEU A 150 2.00 0.35 15.83
C LEU A 150 2.26 0.62 14.36
N ALA A 151 2.89 1.76 14.07
CA ALA A 151 3.27 2.10 12.71
C ALA A 151 4.33 1.12 12.19
N THR A 152 4.21 0.74 10.94
CA THR A 152 5.17 -0.11 10.24
C THR A 152 5.41 0.40 8.84
N THR A 153 6.62 0.22 8.34
CA THR A 153 6.96 0.50 6.95
C THR A 153 6.90 -0.79 6.14
N VAL A 154 6.21 -0.74 5.02
CA VAL A 154 6.05 -1.86 4.09
C VAL A 154 6.55 -1.45 2.71
N PHE A 155 7.52 -2.17 2.16
CA PHE A 155 7.78 -2.13 0.73
C PHE A 155 6.90 -3.18 0.06
N ILE A 156 6.23 -2.79 -1.02
CA ILE A 156 5.45 -3.67 -1.86
C ILE A 156 5.92 -3.54 -3.31
N HIS A 157 6.19 -4.68 -3.95
CA HIS A 157 6.39 -4.76 -5.39
C HIS A 157 5.23 -5.52 -6.00
N VAL A 158 4.59 -4.93 -7.01
CA VAL A 158 3.30 -5.40 -7.53
C VAL A 158 3.15 -5.07 -9.02
N ASN A 159 2.65 -6.02 -9.82
CA ASN A 159 2.29 -5.73 -11.20
C ASN A 159 0.95 -4.96 -11.30
N ILE A 160 0.72 -4.32 -12.44
CA ILE A 160 -0.47 -3.47 -12.64
C ILE A 160 -1.78 -4.25 -12.49
N ARG A 161 -1.85 -5.52 -12.92
CA ARG A 161 -3.07 -6.32 -12.74
C ARG A 161 -3.43 -6.51 -11.28
N GLU A 162 -2.47 -6.93 -10.46
CA GLU A 162 -2.69 -7.13 -9.02
C GLU A 162 -2.92 -5.80 -8.29
N LEU A 163 -2.23 -4.72 -8.71
CA LEU A 163 -2.47 -3.40 -8.16
C LEU A 163 -3.92 -2.94 -8.40
N ARG A 164 -4.46 -3.14 -9.60
CA ARG A 164 -5.87 -2.88 -9.92
C ARG A 164 -6.82 -3.72 -9.05
N HIS A 165 -6.46 -4.99 -8.79
CA HIS A 165 -7.23 -5.85 -7.87
C HIS A 165 -7.21 -5.33 -6.43
N ILE A 166 -6.04 -4.89 -5.93
CA ILE A 166 -5.91 -4.25 -4.61
C ILE A 166 -6.83 -3.02 -4.53
N LEU A 167 -6.74 -2.12 -5.51
CA LEU A 167 -7.55 -0.91 -5.56
C LEU A 167 -9.05 -1.24 -5.48
N LYS A 168 -9.57 -2.07 -6.37
CA LYS A 168 -11.01 -2.43 -6.39
C LYS A 168 -11.46 -3.08 -5.09
N LEU A 169 -10.66 -3.98 -4.49
CA LEU A 169 -11.04 -4.67 -3.27
C LEU A 169 -10.96 -3.77 -2.01
N ARG A 170 -10.00 -2.85 -1.97
CA ARG A 170 -9.73 -2.06 -0.76
C ARG A 170 -10.38 -0.68 -0.76
N LEU A 171 -10.85 -0.21 -1.91
CA LEU A 171 -11.69 0.99 -2.02
C LEU A 171 -13.18 0.70 -1.80
N ASP A 172 -13.58 -0.58 -1.88
CA ASP A 172 -14.96 -0.97 -1.63
C ASP A 172 -15.42 -0.50 -0.23
N LYS A 173 -16.65 -0.02 -0.13
CA LYS A 173 -17.23 0.52 1.12
C LYS A 173 -17.24 -0.46 2.30
N HIS A 174 -17.16 -1.77 2.06
CA HIS A 174 -17.07 -2.80 3.09
C HIS A 174 -15.64 -3.02 3.60
N ALA A 175 -14.63 -2.44 2.93
CA ALA A 175 -13.26 -2.46 3.44
C ALA A 175 -13.16 -1.56 4.70
N GLN A 176 -12.26 -1.93 5.62
CA GLN A 176 -12.00 -1.13 6.80
C GLN A 176 -11.55 0.29 6.40
N LYS A 177 -12.04 1.32 7.10
CA LYS A 177 -11.74 2.71 6.77
C LYS A 177 -10.24 3.00 6.71
N ASP A 178 -9.44 2.44 7.62
CA ASP A 178 -7.99 2.63 7.67
C ASP A 178 -7.25 2.23 6.38
N ILE A 179 -7.56 1.06 5.82
CA ILE A 179 -6.96 0.63 4.55
C ILE A 179 -7.56 1.38 3.37
N ARG A 180 -8.85 1.73 3.42
CA ARG A 180 -9.52 2.48 2.35
C ARG A 180 -8.88 3.86 2.16
N VAL A 181 -8.66 4.62 3.24
CA VAL A 181 -7.98 5.92 3.20
C VAL A 181 -6.58 5.82 2.60
N LEU A 182 -5.79 4.82 3.02
CA LEU A 182 -4.45 4.62 2.48
C LEU A 182 -4.46 4.25 0.98
N VAL A 183 -5.42 3.41 0.57
CA VAL A 183 -5.53 2.95 -0.83
C VAL A 183 -6.16 4.03 -1.72
N GLN A 184 -6.92 4.98 -1.15
CA GLN A 184 -7.35 6.17 -1.87
C GLN A 184 -6.14 7.05 -2.25
N GLU A 185 -5.22 7.30 -1.31
CA GLU A 185 -3.96 8.01 -1.61
C GLU A 185 -3.13 7.29 -2.68
N LEU A 186 -3.12 5.94 -2.64
CA LEU A 186 -2.47 5.13 -3.66
C LEU A 186 -3.13 5.31 -5.05
N LEU A 187 -4.47 5.32 -5.12
CA LEU A 187 -5.21 5.54 -6.39
C LEU A 187 -4.88 6.90 -7.00
N GLU A 188 -4.93 7.97 -6.19
CA GLU A 188 -4.58 9.32 -6.64
C GLU A 188 -3.17 9.38 -7.23
N LEU A 189 -2.20 8.76 -6.53
CA LEU A 189 -0.81 8.72 -6.97
C LEU A 189 -0.65 8.01 -8.31
N VAL A 190 -1.20 6.79 -8.45
CA VAL A 190 -1.00 5.99 -9.66
C VAL A 190 -1.82 6.47 -10.85
N TYR A 191 -3.01 7.03 -10.62
CA TYR A 191 -3.79 7.65 -11.67
C TYR A 191 -3.11 8.90 -12.21
N GLY A 192 -2.59 9.75 -11.32
CA GLY A 192 -1.85 10.96 -11.73
C GLY A 192 -0.61 10.67 -12.59
N MET A 193 0.04 9.52 -12.39
CA MET A 193 1.25 9.15 -13.13
C MET A 193 1.00 8.22 -14.33
N TYR A 194 -0.01 7.35 -14.25
CA TYR A 194 -0.24 6.26 -15.21
C TYR A 194 -1.73 6.12 -15.57
N PRO A 195 -2.39 7.20 -16.02
CA PRO A 195 -3.85 7.28 -16.10
C PRO A 195 -4.50 6.12 -16.87
N VAL A 196 -3.99 5.74 -18.04
CA VAL A 196 -4.60 4.72 -18.89
C VAL A 196 -4.82 3.36 -18.20
N PHE A 197 -4.02 3.06 -17.17
CA PHE A 197 -4.12 1.82 -16.43
C PHE A 197 -5.20 1.84 -15.34
N PHE A 198 -5.70 3.01 -14.96
CA PHE A 198 -6.55 3.19 -13.78
C PHE A 198 -7.78 4.07 -14.04
N GLU A 199 -8.05 4.51 -15.27
CA GLU A 199 -9.18 5.38 -15.65
C GLU A 199 -10.51 4.85 -15.10
N ASP A 200 -10.83 3.58 -15.37
CA ASP A 200 -12.08 2.95 -14.93
C ASP A 200 -12.23 2.84 -13.40
N ILE A 201 -11.12 2.69 -12.70
CA ILE A 201 -11.12 2.64 -11.22
C ILE A 201 -11.25 4.04 -10.66
N TYR A 202 -10.60 5.03 -11.28
CA TYR A 202 -10.70 6.40 -10.85
C TYR A 202 -12.10 6.99 -11.10
N GLU A 203 -12.75 6.62 -12.21
CA GLU A 203 -14.16 6.97 -12.47
C GLU A 203 -15.11 6.39 -11.42
N GLU A 204 -14.81 5.20 -10.89
CA GLU A 204 -15.65 4.53 -9.90
C GLU A 204 -15.40 5.01 -8.45
N TYR A 205 -14.14 5.35 -8.10
CA TYR A 205 -13.72 5.60 -6.71
C TYR A 205 -13.01 6.94 -6.49
N GLY A 206 -12.65 7.70 -7.52
CA GLY A 206 -11.83 8.91 -7.41
C GLY A 206 -12.53 10.10 -6.73
N GLU A 207 -13.85 10.13 -6.67
CA GLU A 207 -14.63 11.22 -6.06
C GLU A 207 -15.02 10.97 -4.58
N TYR A 208 -14.56 9.89 -3.97
CA TYR A 208 -14.82 9.61 -2.56
C TYR A 208 -13.94 10.49 -1.64
N SER A 209 -14.33 11.75 -1.47
CA SER A 209 -13.98 12.54 -0.28
C SER A 209 -15.08 12.31 0.76
N ASP A 210 -14.84 11.47 1.76
CA ASP A 210 -15.64 11.35 2.99
C ASP A 210 -15.57 12.62 3.85
#